data_62e7cb0ba84b8ea1fd70696c04fde529
#
_entry.id   62e7cb0ba84b8ea1fd70696c04fde529
#
_cell.length_a   1.000
_cell.length_b   1.000
_cell.length_c   1.000
_cell.angle_alpha   90.00
_cell.angle_beta   90.00
_cell.angle_gamma   90.00
#
_symmetry.space_group_name_H-M   'P 1'
#
loop_
_entity.id
_entity.type
_entity.pdbx_description
1 polymer ?
#
loop_
_entity_poly.entity_id
_entity_poly.type
_entity_poly.pdbx_seq_one_letter_code
_entity_poly.pdbx_strand_id
1 'polypeptide(L)'
;IAILKDHRSGSPVDRISPVIQMNDLLTMQEEVDKIFIHDVIYNYIAELIAKTRQHPMLELGVSPRGTIALAGMIKAAAYLAGRNYVVPNDVEKVFLAVNHHRIRLNSKARANHVTAEGVLEEIFAGVAKPSPKKN
;
A
#
# COMPACT_ATOMS: atom_id res chain seq x y z
N ILE A 1 -3.22 -19.68 29.30
CA ILE A 1 -2.64 -19.76 30.68
C ILE A 1 -1.27 -19.05 30.73
N ALA A 2 -0.38 -19.22 29.74
CA ALA A 2 0.93 -18.56 29.70
C ALA A 2 0.82 -17.03 29.73
N ILE A 3 -0.06 -16.45 28.88
CA ILE A 3 -0.31 -15.00 28.79
C ILE A 3 -0.81 -14.42 30.12
N LEU A 4 -1.69 -15.13 30.82
CA LEU A 4 -2.22 -14.69 32.11
C LEU A 4 -1.19 -14.76 33.26
N LYS A 5 -0.22 -15.65 33.15
CA LYS A 5 0.88 -15.75 34.14
C LYS A 5 1.94 -14.66 33.94
N ASP A 6 2.15 -14.24 32.72
CA ASP A 6 3.16 -13.23 32.35
C ASP A 6 2.75 -11.79 32.72
N HIS A 7 1.44 -11.55 32.90
CA HIS A 7 0.90 -10.26 33.37
C HIS A 7 1.18 -9.95 34.87
N ARG A 8 1.70 -10.91 35.64
CA ARG A 8 1.99 -10.70 37.06
C ARG A 8 3.26 -9.87 37.32
N SER A 9 4.11 -9.63 36.34
CA SER A 9 5.42 -8.98 36.52
C SER A 9 5.58 -7.69 35.69
N GLY A 10 4.51 -6.90 35.51
CA GLY A 10 4.50 -5.68 34.68
C GLY A 10 4.12 -5.93 33.25
N SER A 11 3.97 -4.86 32.45
CA SER A 11 3.65 -4.98 31.04
C SER A 11 4.81 -5.63 30.28
N PRO A 12 4.56 -6.63 29.39
CA PRO A 12 5.60 -7.16 28.50
C PRO A 12 6.30 -6.07 27.69
N VAL A 13 5.59 -4.96 27.39
CA VAL A 13 6.11 -3.80 26.64
C VAL A 13 7.25 -3.10 27.40
N ASP A 14 7.19 -3.06 28.74
CA ASP A 14 8.22 -2.39 29.57
C ASP A 14 9.59 -3.12 29.53
N ARG A 15 9.60 -4.35 29.02
CA ARG A 15 10.81 -5.19 28.88
C ARG A 15 11.43 -5.13 27.48
N ILE A 16 10.81 -4.42 26.54
CA ILE A 16 11.29 -4.30 25.17
C ILE A 16 12.24 -3.11 25.07
N SER A 17 13.44 -3.35 24.58
CA SER A 17 14.36 -2.28 24.23
C SER A 17 14.11 -1.79 22.81
N PRO A 18 14.20 -0.49 22.54
CA PRO A 18 14.07 0.04 21.17
C PRO A 18 15.20 -0.50 20.28
N VAL A 19 14.85 -0.91 19.06
CA VAL A 19 15.81 -1.42 18.07
C VAL A 19 16.36 -0.30 17.17
N ILE A 20 15.66 0.84 17.11
CA ILE A 20 16.09 2.07 16.44
C ILE A 20 15.72 3.27 17.31
N GLN A 21 16.44 4.37 17.16
CA GLN A 21 16.12 5.62 17.84
C GLN A 21 15.13 6.46 17.03
N MET A 22 14.46 7.42 17.68
CA MET A 22 13.51 8.31 17.00
C MET A 22 14.17 9.09 15.85
N ASN A 23 15.41 9.56 16.06
CA ASN A 23 16.15 10.29 15.02
C ASN A 23 16.45 9.42 13.79
N ASP A 24 16.71 8.11 13.98
CA ASP A 24 16.92 7.21 12.86
C ASP A 24 15.64 7.09 12.03
N LEU A 25 14.48 6.96 12.69
CA LEU A 25 13.18 6.90 12.02
C LEU A 25 12.88 8.18 11.23
N LEU A 26 13.15 9.36 11.82
CA LEU A 26 12.96 10.64 11.13
C LEU A 26 13.86 10.76 9.90
N THR A 27 15.12 10.36 10.03
CA THR A 27 16.06 10.32 8.90
C THR A 27 15.58 9.38 7.79
N MET A 28 15.10 8.19 8.15
CA MET A 28 14.52 7.24 7.19
C MET A 28 13.31 7.84 6.46
N GLN A 29 12.44 8.57 7.15
CA GLN A 29 11.28 9.23 6.53
C GLN A 29 11.72 10.30 5.51
N GLU A 30 12.72 11.12 5.85
CA GLU A 30 13.29 12.11 4.92
C GLU A 30 13.93 11.46 3.69
N GLU A 31 14.58 10.31 3.87
CA GLU A 31 15.16 9.54 2.76
C GLU A 31 14.07 8.93 1.86
N VAL A 32 12.99 8.41 2.44
CA VAL A 32 11.83 7.91 1.68
C VAL A 32 11.21 9.02 0.84
N ASP A 33 11.11 10.24 1.34
CA ASP A 33 10.55 11.36 0.58
C ASP A 33 11.39 11.71 -0.67
N LYS A 34 12.69 11.45 -0.65
CA LYS A 34 13.62 11.67 -1.77
C LYS A 34 13.59 10.57 -2.83
N ILE A 35 12.91 9.44 -2.58
CA ILE A 35 12.81 8.34 -3.54
C ILE A 35 12.14 8.82 -4.83
N PHE A 36 12.81 8.56 -5.95
CA PHE A 36 12.34 9.00 -7.27
C PHE A 36 11.22 8.09 -7.80
N ILE A 37 10.17 8.70 -8.33
CA ILE A 37 9.12 8.02 -9.07
C ILE A 37 9.10 8.57 -10.50
N HIS A 38 9.31 7.70 -11.47
CA HIS A 38 9.25 8.09 -12.90
C HIS A 38 7.80 8.30 -13.35
N ASP A 39 7.55 9.20 -14.30
CA ASP A 39 6.21 9.52 -14.83
C ASP A 39 5.42 8.30 -15.31
N VAL A 40 6.11 7.31 -15.87
CA VAL A 40 5.50 6.04 -16.29
C VAL A 40 4.86 5.31 -15.11
N ILE A 41 5.46 5.36 -13.92
CA ILE A 41 4.91 4.76 -12.70
C ILE A 41 3.75 5.61 -12.17
N TYR A 42 3.85 6.93 -12.22
CA TYR A 42 2.72 7.80 -11.86
C TYR A 42 1.51 7.54 -12.75
N ASN A 43 1.70 7.39 -14.06
CA ASN A 43 0.63 7.06 -15.00
C ASN A 43 0.01 5.69 -14.69
N TYR A 44 0.83 4.70 -14.38
CA TYR A 44 0.37 3.36 -13.97
C TYR A 44 -0.48 3.40 -12.69
N ILE A 45 -0.03 4.12 -11.67
CA ILE A 45 -0.79 4.33 -10.43
C ILE A 45 -2.11 5.06 -10.74
N ALA A 46 -2.06 6.12 -11.54
CA ALA A 46 -3.26 6.89 -11.91
C ALA A 46 -4.29 6.02 -12.64
N GLU A 47 -3.87 5.14 -13.53
CA GLU A 47 -4.74 4.20 -14.24
C GLU A 47 -5.38 3.20 -13.27
N LEU A 48 -4.60 2.58 -12.39
CA LEU A 48 -5.12 1.69 -11.35
C LEU A 48 -6.18 2.38 -10.49
N ILE A 49 -5.92 3.60 -10.03
CA ILE A 49 -6.85 4.38 -9.21
C ILE A 49 -8.11 4.76 -10.00
N ALA A 50 -7.97 5.16 -11.27
CA ALA A 50 -9.11 5.47 -12.13
C ALA A 50 -10.03 4.25 -12.31
N LYS A 51 -9.45 3.06 -12.50
CA LYS A 51 -10.21 1.80 -12.56
C LYS A 51 -10.99 1.52 -11.27
N THR A 52 -10.44 1.83 -10.08
CA THR A 52 -11.22 1.67 -8.85
C THR A 52 -12.46 2.56 -8.83
N ARG A 53 -12.39 3.77 -9.39
CA ARG A 53 -13.52 4.72 -9.41
C ARG A 53 -14.59 4.39 -10.46
N GLN A 54 -14.24 3.59 -11.45
CA GLN A 54 -15.12 3.20 -12.56
C GLN A 54 -15.62 1.76 -12.44
N HIS A 55 -15.19 1.03 -11.41
CA HIS A 55 -15.50 -0.40 -11.28
C HIS A 55 -16.98 -0.62 -10.93
N PRO A 56 -17.71 -1.49 -11.68
CA PRO A 56 -19.16 -1.67 -11.55
C PRO A 56 -19.59 -2.29 -10.21
N MET A 57 -18.68 -2.87 -9.44
CA MET A 57 -18.93 -3.44 -8.11
C MET A 57 -18.61 -2.50 -6.97
N LEU A 58 -18.04 -1.30 -7.27
CA LEU A 58 -17.69 -0.31 -6.26
C LEU A 58 -18.71 0.83 -6.23
N GLU A 59 -19.11 1.21 -5.03
CA GLU A 59 -19.86 2.44 -4.75
C GLU A 59 -18.87 3.61 -4.57
N LEU A 60 -17.70 3.31 -3.99
CA LEU A 60 -16.64 4.29 -3.73
C LEU A 60 -15.28 3.66 -4.08
N GLY A 61 -14.60 4.25 -5.03
CA GLY A 61 -13.20 3.95 -5.35
C GLY A 61 -12.21 4.69 -4.46
N VAL A 62 -10.93 4.52 -4.71
CA VAL A 62 -9.86 5.15 -3.92
C VAL A 62 -9.90 6.67 -4.06
N SER A 63 -9.90 7.36 -2.90
CA SER A 63 -9.89 8.81 -2.82
C SER A 63 -8.53 9.41 -3.20
N PRO A 64 -8.43 10.74 -3.50
CA PRO A 64 -7.15 11.41 -3.69
C PRO A 64 -6.19 11.23 -2.50
N ARG A 65 -6.70 11.29 -1.28
CA ARG A 65 -5.92 11.02 -0.06
C ARG A 65 -5.37 9.60 -0.02
N GLY A 66 -6.17 8.61 -0.48
CA GLY A 66 -5.72 7.21 -0.63
C GLY A 66 -4.62 7.08 -1.68
N THR A 67 -4.70 7.83 -2.77
CA THR A 67 -3.67 7.86 -3.82
C THR A 67 -2.34 8.39 -3.29
N ILE A 68 -2.36 9.46 -2.49
CA ILE A 68 -1.16 10.02 -1.85
C ILE A 68 -0.56 9.00 -0.87
N ALA A 69 -1.38 8.35 -0.05
CA ALA A 69 -0.93 7.31 0.86
C ALA A 69 -0.29 6.12 0.11
N LEU A 70 -0.88 5.72 -1.02
CA LEU A 70 -0.30 4.68 -1.88
C LEU A 70 1.08 5.08 -2.41
N ALA A 71 1.24 6.31 -2.92
CA ALA A 71 2.52 6.81 -3.42
C ALA A 71 3.60 6.81 -2.31
N GLY A 72 3.26 7.22 -1.10
CA GLY A 72 4.18 7.17 0.06
C GLY A 72 4.59 5.73 0.40
N MET A 73 3.65 4.79 0.42
CA MET A 73 3.95 3.38 0.71
C MET A 73 4.79 2.71 -0.39
N ILE A 74 4.60 3.10 -1.65
CA ILE A 74 5.42 2.62 -2.78
C ILE A 74 6.87 3.10 -2.63
N LYS A 75 7.08 4.37 -2.26
CA LYS A 75 8.41 4.90 -1.95
C LYS A 75 9.08 4.15 -0.81
N ALA A 76 8.35 3.91 0.29
CA ALA A 76 8.86 3.16 1.43
C ALA A 76 9.24 1.72 1.03
N ALA A 77 8.45 1.06 0.17
CA ALA A 77 8.77 -0.27 -0.34
C ALA A 77 10.07 -0.29 -1.17
N ALA A 78 10.31 0.73 -2.00
CA ALA A 78 11.55 0.89 -2.76
C ALA A 78 12.75 1.13 -1.83
N TYR A 79 12.59 2.01 -0.82
CA TYR A 79 13.60 2.30 0.19
C TYR A 79 14.02 1.05 0.96
N LEU A 80 13.06 0.29 1.47
CA LEU A 80 13.31 -0.97 2.18
C LEU A 80 13.96 -2.04 1.30
N ALA A 81 13.83 -1.93 -0.01
CA ALA A 81 14.54 -2.78 -0.98
C ALA A 81 15.94 -2.21 -1.36
N GLY A 82 16.44 -1.19 -0.67
CA GLY A 82 17.76 -0.59 -0.88
C GLY A 82 17.87 0.22 -2.17
N ARG A 83 16.76 0.77 -2.70
CA ARG A 83 16.74 1.54 -3.95
C ARG A 83 16.31 2.98 -3.71
N ASN A 84 16.84 3.89 -4.51
CA ASN A 84 16.45 5.30 -4.53
C ASN A 84 15.44 5.63 -5.64
N TYR A 85 14.86 4.62 -6.29
CA TYR A 85 13.82 4.76 -7.31
C TYR A 85 12.78 3.63 -7.21
N VAL A 86 11.57 3.93 -7.65
CA VAL A 86 10.43 3.00 -7.66
C VAL A 86 10.42 2.15 -8.95
N VAL A 87 10.05 0.89 -8.80
CA VAL A 87 9.77 -0.03 -9.91
C VAL A 87 8.31 -0.53 -9.83
N PRO A 88 7.72 -1.04 -10.94
CA PRO A 88 6.33 -1.52 -10.94
C PRO A 88 6.01 -2.56 -9.86
N ASN A 89 6.98 -3.39 -9.48
CA ASN A 89 6.82 -4.38 -8.41
C ASN A 89 6.56 -3.76 -7.04
N ASP A 90 7.01 -2.52 -6.79
CA ASP A 90 6.73 -1.86 -5.51
C ASP A 90 5.26 -1.47 -5.40
N VAL A 91 4.64 -1.08 -6.53
CA VAL A 91 3.19 -0.84 -6.61
C VAL A 91 2.44 -2.14 -6.28
N GLU A 92 2.83 -3.26 -6.90
CA GLU A 92 2.23 -4.58 -6.69
C GLU A 92 2.24 -5.00 -5.22
N LYS A 93 3.38 -4.84 -4.54
CA LYS A 93 3.55 -5.24 -3.14
C LYS A 93 2.60 -4.55 -2.17
N VAL A 94 2.24 -3.29 -2.45
CA VAL A 94 1.49 -2.47 -1.48
C VAL A 94 0.08 -2.13 -1.93
N PHE A 95 -0.28 -2.33 -3.21
CA PHE A 95 -1.54 -1.86 -3.78
C PHE A 95 -2.77 -2.40 -3.04
N LEU A 96 -2.83 -3.70 -2.79
CA LEU A 96 -3.96 -4.32 -2.08
C LEU A 96 -4.00 -3.86 -0.62
N ALA A 97 -2.88 -3.98 0.08
CA ALA A 97 -2.80 -3.66 1.51
C ALA A 97 -3.19 -2.21 1.82
N VAL A 98 -2.82 -1.26 0.95
CA VAL A 98 -3.15 0.15 1.12
C VAL A 98 -4.59 0.47 0.76
N ASN A 99 -5.19 -0.23 -0.22
CA ASN A 99 -6.45 0.20 -0.80
C ASN A 99 -7.68 -0.62 -0.38
N HIS A 100 -7.54 -1.86 0.13
CA HIS A 100 -8.68 -2.72 0.44
C HIS A 100 -9.66 -2.09 1.45
N HIS A 101 -9.17 -1.32 2.42
CA HIS A 101 -9.98 -0.60 3.41
C HIS A 101 -10.39 0.82 2.97
N ARG A 102 -10.03 1.24 1.74
CA ARG A 102 -10.28 2.57 1.17
C ARG A 102 -11.30 2.57 0.04
N ILE A 103 -11.82 1.41 -0.31
CA ILE A 103 -12.91 1.22 -1.28
C ILE A 103 -14.17 0.76 -0.57
N ARG A 104 -15.32 0.97 -1.21
CA ARG A 104 -16.61 0.48 -0.69
C ARG A 104 -17.37 -0.27 -1.78
N LEU A 105 -17.71 -1.52 -1.46
CA LEU A 105 -18.54 -2.36 -2.32
C LEU A 105 -19.98 -1.85 -2.35
N ASN A 106 -20.61 -1.88 -3.53
CA ASN A 106 -22.03 -1.57 -3.68
C ASN A 106 -22.92 -2.76 -3.30
N SER A 107 -24.25 -2.56 -3.33
CA SER A 107 -25.22 -3.59 -2.96
C SER A 107 -25.15 -4.81 -3.87
N LYS A 108 -24.87 -4.61 -5.17
CA LYS A 108 -24.71 -5.71 -6.15
C LYS A 108 -23.53 -6.60 -5.80
N ALA A 109 -22.39 -6.01 -5.45
CA ALA A 109 -21.21 -6.76 -5.04
C ALA A 109 -21.47 -7.58 -3.77
N ARG A 110 -22.12 -6.97 -2.77
CA ARG A 110 -22.50 -7.66 -1.52
C ARG A 110 -23.45 -8.83 -1.76
N ALA A 111 -24.46 -8.66 -2.62
CA ALA A 111 -25.41 -9.73 -2.97
C ALA A 111 -24.75 -10.90 -3.70
N ASN A 112 -23.67 -10.64 -4.45
CA ASN A 112 -22.92 -11.66 -5.17
C ASN A 112 -21.69 -12.17 -4.38
N HIS A 113 -21.56 -11.84 -3.09
CA HIS A 113 -20.45 -12.26 -2.22
C HIS A 113 -19.05 -11.87 -2.76
N VAL A 114 -18.97 -10.78 -3.54
CA VAL A 114 -17.71 -10.24 -4.04
C VAL A 114 -16.94 -9.59 -2.90
N THR A 115 -15.63 -9.81 -2.83
CA THR A 115 -14.77 -9.22 -1.81
C THR A 115 -14.06 -7.97 -2.34
N ALA A 116 -13.66 -7.07 -1.44
CA ALA A 116 -12.86 -5.89 -1.80
C ALA A 116 -11.50 -6.30 -2.40
N GLU A 117 -10.89 -7.35 -1.85
CA GLU A 117 -9.63 -7.91 -2.35
C GLU A 117 -9.78 -8.41 -3.78
N GLY A 118 -10.80 -9.24 -4.05
CA GLY A 118 -11.05 -9.78 -5.39
C GLY A 118 -11.27 -8.69 -6.44
N VAL A 119 -11.97 -7.60 -6.08
CA VAL A 119 -12.12 -6.44 -6.98
C VAL A 119 -10.79 -5.75 -7.25
N LEU A 120 -9.95 -5.56 -6.23
CA LEU A 120 -8.64 -4.93 -6.41
C LEU A 120 -7.68 -5.81 -7.20
N GLU A 121 -7.72 -7.13 -7.02
CA GLU A 121 -6.95 -8.10 -7.80
C GLU A 121 -7.37 -8.09 -9.28
N GLU A 122 -8.68 -8.06 -9.56
CA GLU A 122 -9.20 -7.93 -10.92
C GLU A 122 -8.72 -6.64 -11.58
N ILE A 123 -8.83 -5.50 -10.88
CA ILE A 123 -8.35 -4.21 -11.39
C ILE A 123 -6.85 -4.27 -11.65
N PHE A 124 -6.08 -4.81 -10.72
CA PHE A 124 -4.62 -4.91 -10.83
C PHE A 124 -4.20 -5.78 -12.03
N ALA A 125 -4.86 -6.91 -12.23
CA ALA A 125 -4.62 -7.80 -13.36
C ALA A 125 -5.04 -7.18 -14.71
N GLY A 126 -6.02 -6.28 -14.70
CA GLY A 126 -6.56 -5.61 -15.89
C GLY A 126 -5.75 -4.39 -16.39
N VAL A 127 -4.72 -3.95 -15.65
CA VAL A 127 -3.87 -2.82 -16.03
C VAL A 127 -2.47 -3.30 -16.40
N ALA A 128 -2.03 -2.95 -17.61
CA ALA A 128 -0.74 -3.39 -18.12
C ALA A 128 0.41 -2.84 -17.27
N LYS A 129 1.25 -3.73 -16.75
CA LYS A 129 2.45 -3.37 -16.00
C LYS A 129 3.45 -2.67 -16.94
N PRO A 130 3.95 -1.46 -16.59
CA PRO A 130 4.91 -0.78 -17.44
C PRO A 130 6.20 -1.60 -17.54
N SER A 131 6.64 -1.80 -18.77
CA SER A 131 7.91 -2.44 -19.10
C SER A 131 8.97 -1.38 -19.39
N PRO A 132 10.23 -1.56 -18.99
CA PRO A 132 11.30 -0.68 -19.43
C PRO A 132 11.34 -0.72 -20.98
N LYS A 133 11.16 0.45 -21.63
CA LYS A 133 11.40 0.51 -23.07
C LYS A 133 12.85 0.10 -23.31
N LYS A 134 13.06 -0.98 -24.07
CA LYS A 134 14.36 -1.24 -24.68
C LYS A 134 14.63 -0.08 -25.65
N ASN A 135 15.54 0.80 -25.29
CA ASN A 135 16.17 1.70 -26.26
C ASN A 135 17.08 0.89 -27.16
#